data_6b33f062a771ea06bbd3d548870a75dd
#
_entry.id   6b33f062a771ea06bbd3d548870a75dd
#
_cell.length_a   1.000
_cell.length_b   1.000
_cell.length_c   1.000
_cell.angle_alpha   90.00
_cell.angle_beta   90.00
_cell.angle_gamma   90.00
#
_symmetry.space_group_name_H-M   'P 1'
#
loop_
_entity.id
_entity.type
_entity.pdbx_description
1 polymer ?
#
loop_
_entity_poly.entity_id
_entity_poly.type
_entity_poly.pdbx_seq_one_letter_code
_entity_poly.pdbx_strand_id
1 'polypeptide(L)'
;MEQRRTIGQTKEALEFMTKIDSLSEEKRDYLRLVFKALVDCCLDDKMHGVVVLGHEDHHANIFTLNCNEMEAAFILNQVTGSFNDMNMADAPAKEMFN
;
A
#
# COMPACT_ATOMS: atom_id res chain seq x y z
N MET A 1 8.27 23.88 -18.27
CA MET A 1 8.16 23.44 -18.38
C MET A 1 7.92 22.55 -18.42
N GLU A 2 7.66 22.20 -18.45
CA GLU A 2 7.49 21.45 -18.41
C GLU A 2 7.11 20.66 -18.80
N GLN A 3 6.92 20.40 -18.96
CA GLN A 3 6.59 19.77 -19.55
C GLN A 3 6.73 19.01 -20.32
N ARG A 4 7.01 18.63 -20.09
CA ARG A 4 7.17 17.84 -20.97
C ARG A 4 7.15 16.53 -20.62
N ARG A 5 6.13 15.92 -20.64
CA ARG A 5 6.03 14.56 -20.54
C ARG A 5 6.65 13.93 -21.70
N THR A 6 7.48 12.93 -21.53
CA THR A 6 8.02 12.17 -22.62
C THR A 6 6.93 11.25 -23.15
N ILE A 7 7.13 10.74 -24.33
CA ILE A 7 6.20 9.78 -24.93
C ILE A 7 6.11 8.55 -24.04
N GLY A 8 7.25 8.12 -23.47
CA GLY A 8 7.25 6.96 -22.59
C GLY A 8 6.38 7.14 -21.39
N GLN A 9 6.43 8.34 -20.79
CA GLN A 9 5.61 8.61 -19.62
C GLN A 9 4.13 8.58 -19.96
N THR A 10 3.77 9.10 -21.13
CA THR A 10 2.39 9.07 -21.55
C THR A 10 1.92 7.64 -21.78
N LYS A 11 2.77 6.83 -22.39
CA LYS A 11 2.43 5.45 -22.64
C LYS A 11 2.24 4.70 -21.34
N GLU A 12 3.12 4.92 -20.37
CA GLU A 12 3.01 4.26 -19.09
C GLU A 12 1.74 4.65 -18.37
N ALA A 13 1.36 5.92 -18.46
CA ALA A 13 0.13 6.37 -17.84
C ALA A 13 -1.09 5.70 -18.47
N LEU A 14 -1.08 5.55 -19.79
CA LEU A 14 -2.19 4.90 -20.47
C LEU A 14 -2.26 3.43 -20.10
N GLU A 15 -1.11 2.77 -20.02
CA GLU A 15 -1.08 1.37 -19.63
C GLU A 15 -1.61 1.19 -18.20
N PHE A 16 -1.26 2.11 -17.32
CA PHE A 16 -1.73 2.06 -15.96
C PHE A 16 -3.25 2.21 -15.89
N MET A 17 -3.78 3.16 -16.64
CA MET A 17 -5.22 3.36 -16.67
C MET A 17 -5.95 2.16 -17.25
N THR A 18 -5.35 1.53 -18.26
CA THR A 18 -5.94 0.34 -18.84
C THR A 18 -6.01 -0.79 -17.81
N LYS A 19 -4.95 -0.92 -17.02
CA LYS A 19 -4.94 -1.95 -15.97
C LYS A 19 -6.03 -1.69 -14.95
N ILE A 20 -6.19 -0.43 -14.56
CA ILE A 20 -7.23 -0.07 -13.61
C ILE A 20 -8.61 -0.36 -14.17
N ASP A 21 -8.82 -0.04 -15.45
CA ASP A 21 -10.10 -0.28 -16.08
C ASP A 21 -10.43 -1.76 -16.16
N SER A 22 -9.42 -2.61 -16.16
CA SER A 22 -9.64 -4.06 -16.24
C SER A 22 -10.03 -4.66 -14.90
N LEU A 23 -9.95 -3.90 -13.82
CA LEU A 23 -10.30 -4.39 -12.52
C LEU A 23 -11.82 -4.37 -12.34
N SER A 24 -12.32 -5.23 -11.45
CA SER A 24 -13.72 -5.20 -11.11
C SER A 24 -14.06 -3.89 -10.42
N GLU A 25 -15.32 -3.55 -10.42
CA GLU A 25 -15.77 -2.32 -9.79
C GLU A 25 -15.45 -2.33 -8.30
N GLU A 26 -15.60 -3.47 -7.68
CA GLU A 26 -15.33 -3.62 -6.26
C GLU A 26 -13.86 -3.33 -5.95
N LYS A 27 -12.96 -3.87 -6.77
CA LYS A 27 -11.54 -3.63 -6.56
C LYS A 27 -11.17 -2.18 -6.80
N ARG A 28 -11.80 -1.55 -7.79
CA ARG A 28 -11.52 -0.15 -8.06
C ARG A 28 -11.97 0.74 -6.91
N ASP A 29 -13.12 0.44 -6.34
CA ASP A 29 -13.61 1.21 -5.20
C ASP A 29 -12.70 1.07 -4.00
N TYR A 30 -12.23 -0.14 -3.76
CA TYR A 30 -11.32 -0.38 -2.65
C TYR A 30 -10.01 0.37 -2.86
N LEU A 31 -9.47 0.35 -4.08
CA LEU A 31 -8.25 1.07 -4.38
C LEU A 31 -8.43 2.57 -4.20
N ARG A 32 -9.61 3.08 -4.51
CA ARG A 32 -9.88 4.50 -4.30
C ARG A 32 -9.73 4.88 -2.83
N LEU A 33 -10.26 4.04 -1.95
CA LEU A 33 -10.14 4.28 -0.52
C LEU A 33 -8.69 4.25 -0.07
N VAL A 34 -7.95 3.24 -0.53
CA VAL A 34 -6.55 3.11 -0.15
C VAL A 34 -5.75 4.28 -0.70
N PHE A 35 -5.99 4.63 -1.95
CA PHE A 35 -5.26 5.71 -2.58
C PHE A 35 -5.51 7.05 -1.87
N LYS A 36 -6.75 7.27 -1.47
CA LYS A 36 -7.08 8.48 -0.73
C LYS A 36 -6.29 8.55 0.57
N ALA A 37 -6.21 7.42 1.28
CA ALA A 37 -5.45 7.38 2.51
C ALA A 37 -3.97 7.66 2.27
N LEU A 38 -3.42 7.12 1.19
CA LEU A 38 -2.02 7.34 0.87
C LEU A 38 -1.75 8.81 0.53
N VAL A 39 -2.64 9.42 -0.20
CA VAL A 39 -2.49 10.83 -0.55
C VAL A 39 -2.56 11.69 0.71
N ASP A 40 -3.51 11.40 1.57
CA ASP A 40 -3.65 12.14 2.83
C ASP A 40 -2.39 12.02 3.67
N CYS A 41 -1.81 10.83 3.69
CA CYS A 41 -0.57 10.62 4.42
C CYS A 41 0.56 11.47 3.84
N CYS A 42 0.66 11.52 2.53
CA CYS A 42 1.72 12.28 1.89
C CYS A 42 1.58 13.78 2.12
N LEU A 43 0.36 14.24 2.30
CA LEU A 43 0.11 15.67 2.49
C LEU A 43 0.27 16.11 3.95
N ASP A 44 0.34 15.17 4.87
CA ASP A 44 0.42 15.50 6.30
C ASP A 44 1.82 15.13 6.81
N ASP A 45 2.63 16.13 7.06
CA ASP A 45 4.00 15.91 7.50
C ASP A 45 4.10 15.13 8.80
N LYS A 46 3.05 15.08 9.56
CA LYS A 46 3.06 14.39 10.84
C LYS A 46 2.58 12.95 10.74
N MET A 47 2.13 12.56 9.57
CA MET A 47 1.65 11.20 9.37
C MET A 47 2.73 10.37 8.69
N HIS A 48 2.95 9.18 9.21
CA HIS A 48 3.94 8.27 8.65
C HIS A 48 3.23 7.03 8.18
N GLY A 49 3.63 6.52 7.03
CA GLY A 49 2.96 5.37 6.47
C GLY A 49 3.90 4.30 6.00
N VAL A 50 3.43 3.07 6.08
CA VAL A 50 4.16 1.93 5.55
C VAL A 50 3.16 1.07 4.78
N VAL A 51 3.52 0.72 3.55
CA VAL A 51 2.68 -0.14 2.74
C VAL A 51 3.46 -1.42 2.45
N VAL A 52 2.85 -2.55 2.75
CA VAL A 52 3.49 -3.83 2.54
C VAL A 52 2.66 -4.64 1.57
N LEU A 53 3.27 -5.08 0.49
CA LEU A 53 2.58 -5.91 -0.49
C LEU A 53 3.28 -7.26 -0.51
N GLY A 54 2.51 -8.31 -0.27
CA GLY A 54 3.07 -9.66 -0.24
C GLY A 54 2.58 -10.48 -1.41
N HIS A 55 3.37 -11.45 -1.79
CA HIS A 55 3.02 -12.39 -2.82
C HIS A 55 3.13 -13.80 -2.26
N GLU A 56 2.37 -14.72 -2.80
CA GLU A 56 2.34 -16.07 -2.23
C GLU A 56 3.67 -16.80 -2.35
N ASP A 57 4.58 -16.31 -3.16
CA ASP A 57 5.92 -16.92 -3.23
C ASP A 57 6.84 -16.35 -2.17
N HIS A 58 6.28 -15.66 -1.19
CA HIS A 58 7.01 -15.12 -0.04
C HIS A 58 7.84 -13.87 -0.34
N HIS A 59 7.65 -13.27 -1.49
CA HIS A 59 8.25 -11.96 -1.74
C HIS A 59 7.38 -10.89 -1.12
N ALA A 60 8.01 -9.89 -0.56
CA ALA A 60 7.29 -8.76 0.00
C ALA A 60 7.97 -7.47 -0.41
N ASN A 61 7.17 -6.49 -0.76
CA ASN A 61 7.66 -5.15 -1.07
C ASN A 61 7.17 -4.20 0.00
N ILE A 62 8.07 -3.37 0.50
CA ILE A 62 7.74 -2.41 1.54
C ILE A 62 7.98 -1.02 1.01
N PHE A 63 6.97 -0.19 1.11
CA PHE A 63 7.05 1.21 0.69
C PHE A 63 6.83 2.09 1.91
N THR A 64 7.64 3.12 2.07
CA THR A 64 7.49 4.04 3.18
C THR A 64 7.03 5.38 2.67
N LEU A 65 6.18 6.03 3.45
CA LEU A 65 5.65 7.34 3.14
C LEU A 65 5.93 8.27 4.31
N ASN A 66 6.67 9.34 4.06
CA ASN A 66 6.98 10.34 5.08
C ASN A 66 7.62 9.77 6.32
N CYS A 67 8.45 8.75 6.17
CA CYS A 67 9.13 8.19 7.34
C CYS A 67 10.45 7.56 6.93
N ASN A 68 11.35 7.49 7.90
CA ASN A 68 12.63 6.82 7.68
C ASN A 68 12.49 5.36 8.11
N GLU A 69 13.58 4.62 7.97
CA GLU A 69 13.56 3.19 8.26
C GLU A 69 13.22 2.90 9.70
N MET A 70 13.70 3.74 10.60
CA MET A 70 13.45 3.54 12.01
C MET A 70 11.99 3.71 12.35
N GLU A 71 11.37 4.75 11.80
CA GLU A 71 9.95 5.00 11.99
C GLU A 71 9.12 3.89 11.38
N ALA A 72 9.52 3.41 10.22
CA ALA A 72 8.82 2.31 9.58
C ALA A 72 8.89 1.04 10.43
N ALA A 73 10.06 0.76 10.99
CA ALA A 73 10.23 -0.40 11.84
C ALA A 73 9.34 -0.32 13.08
N PHE A 74 9.23 0.89 13.63
CA PHE A 74 8.38 1.11 14.80
C PHE A 74 6.92 0.82 14.48
N ILE A 75 6.46 1.34 13.35
CA ILE A 75 5.08 1.10 12.90
C ILE A 75 4.83 -0.38 12.68
N LEU A 76 5.75 -1.05 12.01
CA LEU A 76 5.59 -2.47 11.74
C LEU A 76 5.57 -3.29 13.03
N ASN A 77 6.38 -2.90 14.00
CA ASN A 77 6.37 -3.58 15.28
C ASN A 77 5.04 -3.44 15.99
N GLN A 78 4.46 -2.26 15.94
CA GLN A 78 3.18 -2.06 16.58
C GLN A 78 2.08 -2.87 15.92
N VAL A 79 2.08 -2.91 14.61
CA VAL A 79 1.08 -3.67 13.88
C VAL A 79 1.26 -5.16 14.15
N THR A 80 2.50 -5.64 14.15
CA THR A 80 2.78 -7.03 14.41
C THR A 80 2.31 -7.41 15.81
N GLY A 81 2.55 -6.54 16.78
CA GLY A 81 2.08 -6.78 18.12
C GLY A 81 0.57 -6.91 18.19
N SER A 82 -0.12 -6.02 17.49
CA SER A 82 -1.57 -6.07 17.45
C SER A 82 -2.07 -7.36 16.80
N PHE A 83 -1.43 -7.77 15.73
CA PHE A 83 -1.79 -9.03 15.10
C PHE A 83 -1.56 -10.20 15.99
N ASN A 84 -0.45 -10.22 16.72
CA ASN A 84 -0.16 -11.31 17.62
C ASN A 84 -1.21 -11.40 18.73
N ASP A 85 -1.64 -10.26 19.25
CA ASP A 85 -2.69 -10.26 20.26
C ASP A 85 -3.99 -10.81 19.71
N MET A 86 -4.34 -10.42 18.50
CA MET A 86 -5.54 -10.93 17.88
C MET A 86 -5.46 -12.41 17.62
N ASN A 87 -4.32 -12.87 17.17
CA ASN A 87 -4.14 -14.28 16.88
C ASN A 87 -4.26 -15.13 18.12
N MET A 88 -3.76 -14.63 19.22
CA MET A 88 -3.86 -15.38 20.45
C MET A 88 -5.30 -15.50 20.90
N ALA A 89 -6.11 -14.47 20.59
CA ALA A 89 -7.49 -14.53 20.97
C ALA A 89 -8.27 -15.39 20.03
N ASP A 90 -7.98 -15.33 18.73
CA ASP A 90 -8.81 -15.89 17.83
C ASP A 90 -8.23 -16.68 16.86
N ALA A 91 -7.24 -16.80 16.71
CA ALA A 91 -6.64 -17.57 15.94
C ALA A 91 -7.00 -17.92 14.74
N PRO A 92 -7.14 -17.87 13.85
CA PRO A 92 -6.46 -18.52 12.91
C PRO A 92 -6.12 -17.54 11.90
N ALA A 93 -5.12 -16.90 12.19
CA ALA A 93 -4.58 -15.94 11.31
C ALA A 93 -4.28 -16.48 9.95
N LYS A 94 -3.94 -17.70 9.84
CA LYS A 94 -3.62 -18.21 8.52
C LYS A 94 -4.81 -18.20 7.59
N GLU A 95 -5.99 -18.20 8.12
CA GLU A 95 -7.16 -18.11 7.28
C GLU A 95 -7.33 -16.72 6.72
N MET A 96 -6.81 -15.74 7.40
CA MET A 96 -6.89 -14.38 6.92
C MET A 96 -5.95 -14.14 5.75
N PHE A 97 -4.94 -14.95 5.63
CA PHE A 97 -3.95 -14.76 4.58
C PHE A 97 -4.03 -15.78 3.48
N ASN A 98 -4.95 -16.65 3.56
CA ASN A 98 -5.15 -17.62 2.49
C ASN A 98 -6.14 -17.13 1.44
#